data_927b2668ef298d7f88cbee7659208230
#
_entry.id   927b2668ef298d7f88cbee7659208230
#
_cell.length_a   1.000
_cell.length_b   1.000
_cell.length_c   1.000
_cell.angle_alpha   90.00
_cell.angle_beta   90.00
_cell.angle_gamma   90.00
#
_symmetry.space_group_name_H-M   'P 1'
#
loop_
_entity.id
_entity.type
_entity.pdbx_description
1 polymer ?
#
loop_
_entity_poly.entity_id
_entity_poly.type
_entity_poly.pdbx_seq_one_letter_code
_entity_poly.pdbx_strand_id
1 'polypeptide(L)'
;LMNLDTLEWDEDIAKDMGIPMSMLPEIRSSSEVYGKVRHRGILKDVPISGALGDQQAATFGQVCFEPGTAKNTYGTGNFLILNTGEEKVMSKNGLLTTVCYKIGDEKPVYALEGSIAVTGSLVQWLRDNLKLIKDAKEVEKYAKEVDDNGDVYVVPAFSGLFAPHWRSDARGAIVGLTRFANRGHICRAALEAVAFQSQEVVKAMNADSGVDLTELKVDGGMV
;
A
#
# COMPACT_ATOMS: atom_id res chain seq x y z
N LEU A 1 8.19 -13.67 -8.64
CA LEU A 1 9.19 -14.56 -9.23
C LEU A 1 10.26 -15.03 -8.23
N MET A 2 10.58 -14.22 -7.21
CA MET A 2 11.53 -14.62 -6.16
C MET A 2 10.82 -15.56 -5.17
N ASN A 3 11.45 -16.68 -4.86
CA ASN A 3 11.00 -17.59 -3.83
C ASN A 3 11.36 -17.03 -2.45
N LEU A 4 10.37 -16.90 -1.55
CA LEU A 4 10.56 -16.28 -0.24
C LEU A 4 11.32 -17.16 0.77
N ASP A 5 11.48 -18.45 0.49
CA ASP A 5 12.26 -19.37 1.34
C ASP A 5 13.73 -19.37 0.99
N THR A 6 14.02 -19.42 -0.31
CA THR A 6 15.41 -19.49 -0.82
C THR A 6 16.02 -18.12 -1.06
N LEU A 7 15.18 -17.08 -1.25
CA LEU A 7 15.54 -15.74 -1.73
C LEU A 7 16.25 -15.76 -3.10
N GLU A 8 15.94 -16.75 -3.90
CA GLU A 8 16.42 -16.90 -5.26
C GLU A 8 15.26 -16.80 -6.25
N TRP A 9 15.56 -16.64 -7.54
CA TRP A 9 14.54 -16.70 -8.56
C TRP A 9 13.95 -18.12 -8.64
N ASP A 10 12.62 -18.20 -8.66
CA ASP A 10 11.90 -19.46 -8.82
C ASP A 10 11.92 -19.88 -10.30
N GLU A 11 12.69 -20.92 -10.60
CA GLU A 11 12.89 -21.39 -11.98
C GLU A 11 11.60 -21.93 -12.61
N ASP A 12 10.75 -22.60 -11.81
CA ASP A 12 9.49 -23.14 -12.30
C ASP A 12 8.52 -22.02 -12.69
N ILE A 13 8.39 -21.00 -11.85
CA ILE A 13 7.55 -19.83 -12.13
C ILE A 13 8.12 -19.07 -13.34
N ALA A 14 9.42 -18.86 -13.42
CA ALA A 14 10.04 -18.19 -14.55
C ALA A 14 9.79 -18.95 -15.87
N LYS A 15 9.90 -20.28 -15.84
CA LYS A 15 9.62 -21.16 -16.97
C LYS A 15 8.15 -21.11 -17.41
N ASP A 16 7.22 -21.17 -16.47
CA ASP A 16 5.78 -21.11 -16.75
C ASP A 16 5.37 -19.76 -17.37
N MET A 17 6.05 -18.69 -16.97
CA MET A 17 5.87 -17.36 -17.55
C MET A 17 6.66 -17.13 -18.84
N GLY A 18 7.47 -18.10 -19.29
CA GLY A 18 8.30 -17.99 -20.48
C GLY A 18 9.45 -16.98 -20.34
N ILE A 19 9.92 -16.73 -19.11
CA ILE A 19 11.00 -15.79 -18.83
C ILE A 19 12.34 -16.55 -18.73
N PRO A 20 13.29 -16.30 -19.64
CA PRO A 20 14.62 -16.91 -19.53
C PRO A 20 15.35 -16.44 -18.26
N MET A 21 15.90 -17.35 -17.49
CA MET A 21 16.67 -17.04 -16.27
C MET A 21 17.82 -16.05 -16.52
N SER A 22 18.42 -16.09 -17.72
CA SER A 22 19.49 -15.17 -18.11
C SER A 22 19.05 -13.70 -18.25
N MET A 23 17.75 -13.43 -18.28
CA MET A 23 17.19 -12.05 -18.30
C MET A 23 16.95 -11.50 -16.90
N LEU A 24 16.95 -12.36 -15.88
CA LEU A 24 16.71 -11.93 -14.51
C LEU A 24 18.01 -11.37 -13.90
N PRO A 25 17.94 -10.24 -13.19
CA PRO A 25 19.11 -9.68 -12.50
C PRO A 25 19.51 -10.52 -11.30
N GLU A 26 20.72 -10.35 -10.81
CA GLU A 26 21.14 -10.92 -9.53
C GLU A 26 20.30 -10.35 -8.38
N ILE A 27 19.77 -11.23 -7.52
CA ILE A 27 19.11 -10.83 -6.28
C ILE A 27 20.19 -10.50 -5.26
N ARG A 28 20.12 -9.30 -4.69
CA ARG A 28 21.11 -8.79 -3.75
C ARG A 28 20.44 -8.18 -2.53
N SER A 29 21.21 -7.96 -1.46
CA SER A 29 20.76 -7.27 -0.27
C SER A 29 20.20 -5.88 -0.60
N SER A 30 19.24 -5.39 0.19
CA SER A 30 18.72 -4.02 0.06
C SER A 30 19.76 -2.96 0.42
N SER A 31 20.81 -3.33 1.18
CA SER A 31 21.88 -2.45 1.65
C SER A 31 23.24 -3.12 1.49
N GLU A 32 23.87 -2.90 0.34
CA GLU A 32 25.23 -3.30 0.04
C GLU A 32 25.80 -2.44 -1.10
N VAL A 33 27.09 -2.44 -1.34
CA VAL A 33 27.67 -1.69 -2.46
C VAL A 33 27.51 -2.47 -3.76
N TYR A 34 26.57 -2.06 -4.61
CA TYR A 34 26.31 -2.67 -5.94
C TYR A 34 27.34 -2.23 -6.99
N GLY A 35 27.92 -1.05 -6.80
CA GLY A 35 28.84 -0.45 -7.75
C GLY A 35 29.03 1.04 -7.48
N LYS A 36 29.61 1.74 -8.43
CA LYS A 36 29.86 3.18 -8.36
C LYS A 36 29.27 3.89 -9.56
N VAL A 37 28.84 5.12 -9.36
CA VAL A 37 28.39 6.01 -10.44
C VAL A 37 29.51 6.23 -11.45
N ARG A 38 29.32 5.81 -12.69
CA ARG A 38 30.32 5.92 -13.77
C ARG A 38 30.20 7.22 -14.57
N HIS A 39 29.05 7.88 -14.48
CA HIS A 39 28.79 9.11 -15.26
C HIS A 39 29.75 10.22 -14.84
N ARG A 40 30.20 11.02 -15.85
CA ARG A 40 31.01 12.21 -15.60
C ARG A 40 30.12 13.29 -14.95
N GLY A 41 30.45 13.69 -13.73
CA GLY A 41 29.70 14.69 -12.99
C GLY A 41 30.08 14.69 -11.51
N ILE A 42 29.35 15.50 -10.74
CA ILE A 42 29.61 15.68 -9.31
C ILE A 42 29.48 14.40 -8.49
N LEU A 43 28.69 13.44 -8.98
CA LEU A 43 28.45 12.15 -8.31
C LEU A 43 29.38 11.03 -8.80
N LYS A 44 30.36 11.33 -9.65
CA LYS A 44 31.31 10.31 -10.12
C LYS A 44 31.98 9.61 -8.94
N ASP A 45 32.11 8.29 -9.05
CA ASP A 45 32.72 7.37 -8.06
C ASP A 45 31.97 7.26 -6.72
N VAL A 46 30.83 7.94 -6.55
CA VAL A 46 29.93 7.74 -5.40
C VAL A 46 29.38 6.32 -5.44
N PRO A 47 29.43 5.54 -4.33
CA PRO A 47 28.87 4.20 -4.28
C PRO A 47 27.34 4.23 -4.39
N ILE A 48 26.80 3.23 -5.11
CA ILE A 48 25.37 2.92 -5.13
C ILE A 48 25.18 1.81 -4.11
N SER A 49 24.53 2.09 -2.99
CA SER A 49 24.51 1.20 -1.83
C SER A 49 23.14 0.92 -1.24
N GLY A 50 22.08 1.31 -1.88
CA GLY A 50 20.70 1.02 -1.45
C GLY A 50 19.81 0.76 -2.65
N ALA A 51 18.99 -0.30 -2.56
CA ALA A 51 17.95 -0.62 -3.53
C ALA A 51 16.76 -1.27 -2.82
N LEU A 52 15.61 -0.62 -2.87
CA LEU A 52 14.35 -1.10 -2.30
C LEU A 52 13.21 -0.73 -3.23
N GLY A 53 12.12 -1.50 -3.19
CA GLY A 53 10.83 -1.02 -3.67
C GLY A 53 10.38 0.21 -2.87
N ASP A 54 9.59 1.08 -3.47
CA ASP A 54 9.17 2.35 -2.86
C ASP A 54 8.40 2.13 -1.52
N GLN A 55 7.57 1.11 -1.46
CA GLN A 55 6.81 0.78 -0.24
C GLN A 55 7.71 0.25 0.88
N GLN A 56 8.71 -0.57 0.54
CA GLN A 56 9.74 -1.05 1.47
C GLN A 56 10.63 0.10 1.94
N ALA A 57 11.01 0.99 1.04
CA ALA A 57 11.78 2.19 1.37
C ALA A 57 11.00 3.11 2.32
N ALA A 58 9.69 3.29 2.09
CA ALA A 58 8.82 4.06 2.99
C ALA A 58 8.72 3.40 4.37
N THR A 59 8.59 2.07 4.44
CA THR A 59 8.57 1.32 5.71
C THR A 59 9.86 1.53 6.50
N PHE A 60 10.99 1.46 5.83
CA PHE A 60 12.30 1.73 6.43
C PHE A 60 12.43 3.20 6.87
N GLY A 61 12.04 4.14 6.01
CA GLY A 61 12.08 5.57 6.28
C GLY A 61 11.16 6.02 7.42
N GLN A 62 10.03 5.32 7.61
CA GLN A 62 9.13 5.50 8.76
C GLN A 62 9.61 4.80 10.03
N VAL A 63 10.80 4.18 10.00
CA VAL A 63 11.40 3.51 11.18
C VAL A 63 10.51 2.38 11.70
N CYS A 64 9.86 1.62 10.81
CA CYS A 64 9.06 0.45 11.17
C CYS A 64 9.98 -0.78 11.30
N PHE A 65 10.86 -0.80 12.31
CA PHE A 65 11.88 -1.83 12.47
C PHE A 65 11.44 -2.98 13.39
N GLU A 66 10.53 -2.71 14.30
CA GLU A 66 10.06 -3.73 15.25
C GLU A 66 8.88 -4.51 14.65
N PRO A 67 8.81 -5.85 14.89
CA PRO A 67 7.64 -6.62 14.53
C PRO A 67 6.36 -6.03 15.14
N GLY A 68 5.29 -5.96 14.38
CA GLY A 68 4.02 -5.33 14.78
C GLY A 68 3.94 -3.82 14.50
N THR A 69 5.03 -3.18 14.04
CA THR A 69 4.96 -1.79 13.54
C THR A 69 4.55 -1.78 12.06
N ALA A 70 3.76 -0.80 11.68
CA ALA A 70 3.26 -0.69 10.32
C ALA A 70 3.29 0.75 9.81
N LYS A 71 3.33 0.87 8.49
CA LYS A 71 3.10 2.15 7.80
C LYS A 71 1.94 2.02 6.82
N ASN A 72 1.25 3.12 6.56
CA ASN A 72 0.30 3.25 5.47
C ASN A 72 0.61 4.50 4.64
N THR A 73 0.92 4.31 3.37
CA THR A 73 1.11 5.41 2.43
C THR A 73 -0.22 5.71 1.75
N TYR A 74 -0.81 6.88 2.07
CA TYR A 74 -2.05 7.37 1.50
C TYR A 74 -1.78 8.18 0.22
N GLY A 75 -1.77 7.49 -0.91
CA GLY A 75 -1.56 8.06 -2.24
C GLY A 75 -2.80 7.99 -3.14
N THR A 76 -2.61 7.70 -4.42
CA THR A 76 -3.68 7.37 -5.37
C THR A 76 -4.51 6.19 -4.88
N GLY A 77 -3.83 5.13 -4.42
CA GLY A 77 -4.31 4.06 -3.56
C GLY A 77 -3.54 4.08 -2.24
N ASN A 78 -3.81 3.12 -1.36
CA ASN A 78 -3.07 2.94 -0.12
C ASN A 78 -2.27 1.65 -0.16
N PHE A 79 -1.11 1.70 0.50
CA PHE A 79 -0.24 0.55 0.68
C PHE A 79 0.16 0.44 2.14
N LEU A 80 -0.41 -0.55 2.83
CA LEU A 80 -0.07 -0.87 4.21
C LEU A 80 1.01 -1.95 4.21
N ILE A 81 2.06 -1.75 4.99
CA ILE A 81 3.12 -2.73 5.23
C ILE A 81 3.24 -2.93 6.73
N LEU A 82 3.07 -4.16 7.19
CA LEU A 82 3.27 -4.58 8.58
C LEU A 82 4.53 -5.42 8.67
N ASN A 83 5.50 -4.98 9.45
CA ASN A 83 6.72 -5.73 9.74
C ASN A 83 6.38 -6.98 10.59
N THR A 84 6.77 -8.17 10.10
CA THR A 84 6.60 -9.45 10.81
C THR A 84 7.93 -10.00 11.36
N GLY A 85 9.02 -9.22 11.25
CA GLY A 85 10.36 -9.64 11.68
C GLY A 85 10.97 -10.69 10.75
N GLU A 86 11.76 -11.59 11.34
CA GLU A 86 12.41 -12.69 10.61
C GLU A 86 11.43 -13.84 10.28
N GLU A 87 10.21 -13.79 10.76
CA GLU A 87 9.20 -14.80 10.54
C GLU A 87 8.39 -14.52 9.27
N LYS A 88 8.41 -15.48 8.33
CA LYS A 88 7.59 -15.43 7.12
C LYS A 88 6.17 -15.86 7.43
N VAL A 89 5.29 -14.91 7.68
CA VAL A 89 3.86 -15.14 7.92
C VAL A 89 3.14 -15.29 6.58
N MET A 90 2.64 -16.49 6.28
CA MET A 90 1.80 -16.69 5.08
C MET A 90 0.37 -16.25 5.35
N SER A 91 -0.09 -15.25 4.62
CA SER A 91 -1.43 -14.71 4.78
C SER A 91 -2.51 -15.74 4.45
N LYS A 92 -3.55 -15.79 5.30
CA LYS A 92 -4.79 -16.56 5.10
C LYS A 92 -6.00 -15.64 4.92
N ASN A 93 -5.82 -14.35 5.08
CA ASN A 93 -6.86 -13.32 5.02
C ASN A 93 -6.67 -12.36 3.82
N GLY A 94 -6.10 -12.84 2.72
CA GLY A 94 -6.04 -12.09 1.46
C GLY A 94 -4.97 -11.00 1.40
N LEU A 95 -3.95 -11.04 2.25
CA LEU A 95 -2.80 -10.15 2.17
C LEU A 95 -1.67 -10.79 1.35
N LEU A 96 -0.69 -9.98 0.96
CA LEU A 96 0.54 -10.48 0.37
C LEU A 96 1.60 -10.67 1.45
N THR A 97 2.35 -11.76 1.36
CA THR A 97 3.57 -11.96 2.14
C THR A 97 4.76 -11.54 1.27
N THR A 98 5.63 -10.70 1.79
CA THR A 98 6.76 -10.14 1.02
C THR A 98 8.01 -10.03 1.88
N VAL A 99 9.16 -9.89 1.24
CA VAL A 99 10.37 -9.41 1.92
C VAL A 99 10.25 -7.90 2.12
N CYS A 100 10.42 -7.45 3.35
CA CYS A 100 10.45 -6.04 3.68
C CYS A 100 11.80 -5.41 3.29
N TYR A 101 12.88 -5.97 3.83
CA TYR A 101 14.26 -5.59 3.48
C TYR A 101 15.26 -6.65 3.96
N LYS A 102 16.48 -6.55 3.47
CA LYS A 102 17.64 -7.29 3.97
C LYS A 102 18.84 -6.36 4.05
N ILE A 103 19.58 -6.37 5.14
CA ILE A 103 20.76 -5.53 5.37
C ILE A 103 22.02 -6.42 5.30
N GLY A 104 22.86 -6.23 4.29
CA GLY A 104 24.07 -7.01 4.12
C GLY A 104 23.84 -8.51 4.24
N ASP A 105 24.58 -9.16 5.12
CA ASP A 105 24.49 -10.61 5.36
C ASP A 105 23.49 -11.02 6.45
N GLU A 106 22.77 -10.06 7.03
CA GLU A 106 21.72 -10.34 8.04
C GLU A 106 20.58 -11.14 7.42
N LYS A 107 19.75 -11.74 8.29
CA LYS A 107 18.53 -12.39 7.84
C LYS A 107 17.54 -11.39 7.23
N PRO A 108 16.71 -11.82 6.28
CA PRO A 108 15.66 -10.96 5.74
C PRO A 108 14.62 -10.64 6.82
N VAL A 109 14.09 -9.44 6.74
CA VAL A 109 12.89 -9.03 7.46
C VAL A 109 11.71 -9.19 6.51
N TYR A 110 10.66 -9.87 6.96
CA TYR A 110 9.44 -10.09 6.20
C TYR A 110 8.35 -9.09 6.58
N ALA A 111 7.33 -9.01 5.75
CA ALA A 111 6.17 -8.18 5.99
C ALA A 111 4.89 -8.78 5.40
N LEU A 112 3.76 -8.39 5.95
CA LEU A 112 2.45 -8.49 5.32
C LEU A 112 2.15 -7.18 4.60
N GLU A 113 1.64 -7.28 3.37
CA GLU A 113 1.25 -6.13 2.55
C GLU A 113 -0.23 -6.19 2.21
N GLY A 114 -0.94 -5.08 2.42
CA GLY A 114 -2.31 -4.88 1.99
C GLY A 114 -2.43 -3.63 1.13
N SER A 115 -2.96 -3.81 -0.08
CA SER A 115 -3.15 -2.74 -1.06
C SER A 115 -4.61 -2.38 -1.20
N ILE A 116 -4.90 -1.07 -1.27
CA ILE A 116 -6.23 -0.51 -1.57
C ILE A 116 -6.11 0.29 -2.86
N ALA A 117 -6.89 -0.08 -3.87
CA ALA A 117 -6.73 0.48 -5.21
C ALA A 117 -7.11 1.95 -5.32
N VAL A 118 -8.15 2.38 -4.59
CA VAL A 118 -8.80 3.68 -4.77
C VAL A 118 -8.96 4.40 -3.44
N THR A 119 -8.16 5.44 -3.23
CA THR A 119 -8.22 6.32 -2.06
C THR A 119 -8.10 7.79 -2.49
N GLY A 120 -6.92 8.34 -2.69
CA GLY A 120 -6.76 9.69 -3.22
C GLY A 120 -7.38 9.88 -4.60
N SER A 121 -7.40 8.84 -5.42
CA SER A 121 -8.11 8.84 -6.71
C SER A 121 -9.63 9.00 -6.55
N LEU A 122 -10.24 8.59 -5.43
CA LEU A 122 -11.63 8.89 -5.13
C LEU A 122 -11.86 10.40 -4.98
N VAL A 123 -10.98 11.08 -4.25
CA VAL A 123 -11.05 12.54 -4.09
C VAL A 123 -10.84 13.25 -5.44
N GLN A 124 -9.89 12.78 -6.23
CA GLN A 124 -9.69 13.29 -7.59
C GLN A 124 -10.95 13.08 -8.46
N TRP A 125 -11.61 11.93 -8.35
CA TRP A 125 -12.85 11.65 -9.08
C TRP A 125 -14.00 12.57 -8.66
N LEU A 126 -14.14 12.89 -7.37
CA LEU A 126 -15.12 13.89 -6.89
C LEU A 126 -14.82 15.26 -7.50
N ARG A 127 -13.56 15.63 -7.68
CA ARG A 127 -13.13 16.89 -8.28
C ARG A 127 -13.28 16.89 -9.81
N ASP A 128 -12.71 15.90 -10.48
CA ASP A 128 -12.48 15.94 -11.92
C ASP A 128 -13.67 15.42 -12.74
N ASN A 129 -14.39 14.43 -12.22
CA ASN A 129 -15.51 13.80 -12.90
C ASN A 129 -16.87 14.34 -12.41
N LEU A 130 -17.11 14.32 -11.10
CA LEU A 130 -18.38 14.79 -10.55
C LEU A 130 -18.45 16.31 -10.37
N LYS A 131 -17.30 17.00 -10.36
CA LYS A 131 -17.21 18.46 -10.15
C LYS A 131 -17.87 18.93 -8.83
N LEU A 132 -17.87 18.06 -7.81
CA LEU A 132 -18.44 18.39 -6.49
C LEU A 132 -17.51 19.31 -5.69
N ILE A 133 -16.21 19.25 -5.94
CA ILE A 133 -15.17 20.07 -5.33
C ILE A 133 -14.29 20.67 -6.43
N LYS A 134 -13.62 21.79 -6.17
CA LYS A 134 -12.68 22.43 -7.10
C LYS A 134 -11.24 22.06 -6.81
N ASP A 135 -10.91 21.84 -5.55
CA ASP A 135 -9.60 21.44 -5.06
C ASP A 135 -9.75 20.24 -4.13
N ALA A 136 -8.77 19.34 -4.11
CA ALA A 136 -8.79 18.15 -3.25
C ALA A 136 -8.95 18.49 -1.76
N LYS A 137 -8.36 19.59 -1.29
CA LYS A 137 -8.47 20.06 0.10
C LYS A 137 -9.91 20.44 0.51
N GLU A 138 -10.77 20.74 -0.45
CA GLU A 138 -12.16 21.06 -0.15
C GLU A 138 -12.96 19.85 0.32
N VAL A 139 -12.50 18.61 0.05
CA VAL A 139 -13.23 17.42 0.48
C VAL A 139 -13.41 17.39 2.00
N GLU A 140 -12.34 17.67 2.75
CA GLU A 140 -12.38 17.74 4.22
C GLU A 140 -13.27 18.90 4.71
N LYS A 141 -13.15 20.06 4.06
CA LYS A 141 -13.97 21.22 4.37
C LYS A 141 -15.46 20.88 4.28
N TYR A 142 -15.90 20.31 3.14
CA TYR A 142 -17.31 19.96 2.98
C TYR A 142 -17.74 18.80 3.88
N ALA A 143 -16.88 17.83 4.14
CA ALA A 143 -17.15 16.74 5.08
C ALA A 143 -17.39 17.25 6.51
N LYS A 144 -16.73 18.35 6.92
CA LYS A 144 -16.90 18.98 8.22
C LYS A 144 -18.15 19.88 8.33
N GLU A 145 -18.83 20.19 7.22
CA GLU A 145 -20.07 20.96 7.22
C GLU A 145 -21.31 20.16 7.65
N VAL A 146 -21.15 18.83 7.80
CA VAL A 146 -22.22 17.91 8.20
C VAL A 146 -21.82 17.09 9.43
N ASP A 147 -22.77 16.73 10.27
CA ASP A 147 -22.51 16.02 11.53
C ASP A 147 -22.15 14.53 11.29
N ASP A 148 -22.72 13.93 10.26
CA ASP A 148 -22.53 12.53 9.86
C ASP A 148 -22.57 12.37 8.34
N ASN A 149 -22.55 11.13 7.85
CA ASN A 149 -22.64 10.85 6.41
C ASN A 149 -24.09 10.82 5.87
N GLY A 150 -25.09 11.05 6.70
CA GLY A 150 -26.52 11.04 6.32
C GLY A 150 -26.97 9.70 5.73
N ASP A 151 -26.44 8.58 6.24
CA ASP A 151 -26.65 7.22 5.73
C ASP A 151 -26.15 7.01 4.28
N VAL A 152 -25.34 7.92 3.76
CA VAL A 152 -24.69 7.76 2.44
C VAL A 152 -23.40 6.99 2.61
N TYR A 153 -23.20 5.95 1.82
CA TYR A 153 -21.98 5.17 1.77
C TYR A 153 -21.42 5.10 0.35
N VAL A 154 -20.09 5.15 0.23
CA VAL A 154 -19.38 5.04 -1.03
C VAL A 154 -18.58 3.74 -1.01
N VAL A 155 -18.71 2.95 -2.07
CA VAL A 155 -17.82 1.81 -2.36
C VAL A 155 -16.95 2.21 -3.55
N PRO A 156 -15.67 2.55 -3.35
CA PRO A 156 -14.84 3.11 -4.41
C PRO A 156 -14.13 2.02 -5.24
N ALA A 157 -14.85 0.99 -5.65
CA ALA A 157 -14.30 -0.14 -6.41
C ALA A 157 -14.19 0.18 -7.92
N PHE A 158 -13.60 1.34 -8.29
CA PHE A 158 -13.54 1.78 -9.70
C PHE A 158 -12.73 0.82 -10.59
N SER A 159 -11.68 0.20 -10.01
CA SER A 159 -10.85 -0.80 -10.67
C SER A 159 -10.92 -2.17 -9.98
N GLY A 160 -12.06 -2.47 -9.36
CA GLY A 160 -12.21 -3.63 -8.48
C GLY A 160 -11.82 -3.33 -7.04
N LEU A 161 -11.93 -4.35 -6.20
CA LEU A 161 -11.43 -4.34 -4.82
C LEU A 161 -10.15 -5.17 -4.74
N PHE A 162 -9.12 -4.63 -4.08
CA PHE A 162 -7.87 -5.33 -3.80
C PHE A 162 -7.94 -6.06 -2.45
N ALA A 163 -6.88 -6.04 -1.69
CA ALA A 163 -6.84 -6.70 -0.40
C ALA A 163 -7.96 -6.20 0.54
N PRO A 164 -8.60 -7.08 1.31
CA PRO A 164 -8.45 -8.54 1.34
C PRO A 164 -9.34 -9.28 0.35
N HIS A 165 -10.14 -8.59 -0.45
CA HIS A 165 -11.26 -9.16 -1.22
C HIS A 165 -10.87 -9.77 -2.57
N TRP A 166 -9.92 -9.17 -3.28
CA TRP A 166 -9.46 -9.56 -4.62
C TRP A 166 -10.58 -9.76 -5.64
N ARG A 167 -11.54 -8.80 -5.68
CA ARG A 167 -12.69 -8.80 -6.57
C ARG A 167 -12.48 -7.83 -7.74
N SER A 168 -11.90 -8.32 -8.82
CA SER A 168 -11.65 -7.53 -10.04
C SER A 168 -12.93 -7.13 -10.78
N ASP A 169 -14.01 -7.85 -10.55
CA ASP A 169 -15.36 -7.60 -11.11
C ASP A 169 -16.17 -6.56 -10.33
N ALA A 170 -15.79 -6.21 -9.11
CA ALA A 170 -16.47 -5.18 -8.32
C ALA A 170 -16.39 -3.82 -9.03
N ARG A 171 -17.44 -3.00 -8.86
CA ARG A 171 -17.51 -1.63 -9.37
C ARG A 171 -17.97 -0.68 -8.27
N GLY A 172 -17.65 0.60 -8.46
CA GLY A 172 -18.02 1.65 -7.51
C GLY A 172 -19.53 1.79 -7.37
N ALA A 173 -19.98 2.12 -6.16
CA ALA A 173 -21.35 2.41 -5.85
C ALA A 173 -21.47 3.56 -4.84
N ILE A 174 -22.55 4.32 -4.93
CA ILE A 174 -23.01 5.23 -3.88
C ILE A 174 -24.41 4.77 -3.49
N VAL A 175 -24.60 4.48 -2.22
CA VAL A 175 -25.89 3.99 -1.67
C VAL A 175 -26.40 4.91 -0.57
N GLY A 176 -27.70 4.81 -0.22
CA GLY A 176 -28.29 5.61 0.84
C GLY A 176 -28.70 7.03 0.44
N LEU A 177 -28.68 7.39 -0.84
CA LEU A 177 -29.04 8.74 -1.30
C LEU A 177 -30.52 9.02 -1.09
N THR A 178 -30.82 10.12 -0.41
CA THR A 178 -32.16 10.71 -0.25
C THR A 178 -32.11 12.18 -0.63
N ARG A 179 -33.27 12.88 -0.61
CA ARG A 179 -33.32 14.34 -0.84
C ARG A 179 -32.56 15.14 0.23
N PHE A 180 -32.29 14.55 1.38
CA PHE A 180 -31.49 15.16 2.46
C PHE A 180 -30.01 15.19 2.11
N ALA A 181 -29.52 14.18 1.42
CA ALA A 181 -28.11 14.06 1.08
C ALA A 181 -27.65 15.24 0.21
N ASN A 182 -26.56 15.87 0.63
CA ASN A 182 -25.93 16.96 -0.07
C ASN A 182 -24.45 16.66 -0.33
N ARG A 183 -23.73 17.62 -0.93
CA ARG A 183 -22.31 17.50 -1.23
C ARG A 183 -21.45 17.14 0.00
N GLY A 184 -21.76 17.70 1.16
CA GLY A 184 -21.03 17.43 2.40
C GLY A 184 -21.11 15.96 2.79
N HIS A 185 -22.31 15.38 2.75
CA HIS A 185 -22.52 13.94 3.04
C HIS A 185 -21.75 13.04 2.09
N ILE A 186 -21.70 13.37 0.78
CA ILE A 186 -20.93 12.59 -0.21
C ILE A 186 -19.43 12.72 0.06
N CYS A 187 -18.92 13.92 0.37
CA CYS A 187 -17.53 14.13 0.70
C CYS A 187 -17.12 13.36 1.97
N ARG A 188 -17.98 13.38 3.00
CA ARG A 188 -17.77 12.64 4.24
C ARG A 188 -17.78 11.13 4.00
N ALA A 189 -18.78 10.61 3.29
CA ALA A 189 -18.87 9.20 2.94
C ALA A 189 -17.65 8.72 2.13
N ALA A 190 -17.09 9.58 1.27
CA ALA A 190 -15.87 9.27 0.52
C ALA A 190 -14.65 9.14 1.44
N LEU A 191 -14.47 10.04 2.41
CA LEU A 191 -13.38 9.94 3.39
C LEU A 191 -13.55 8.72 4.31
N GLU A 192 -14.78 8.46 4.76
CA GLU A 192 -15.10 7.28 5.57
C GLU A 192 -14.86 5.98 4.81
N ALA A 193 -15.14 5.92 3.50
CA ALA A 193 -14.86 4.76 2.67
C ALA A 193 -13.36 4.40 2.64
N VAL A 194 -12.47 5.40 2.62
CA VAL A 194 -11.02 5.19 2.73
C VAL A 194 -10.66 4.61 4.10
N ALA A 195 -11.27 5.13 5.16
CA ALA A 195 -11.03 4.64 6.53
C ALA A 195 -11.54 3.20 6.71
N PHE A 196 -12.72 2.86 6.20
CA PHE A 196 -13.28 1.52 6.27
C PHE A 196 -12.42 0.48 5.55
N GLN A 197 -11.95 0.77 4.33
CA GLN A 197 -11.04 -0.11 3.61
C GLN A 197 -9.71 -0.30 4.38
N SER A 198 -9.15 0.79 4.92
CA SER A 198 -7.93 0.70 5.74
C SER A 198 -8.15 -0.17 6.98
N GLN A 199 -9.31 -0.07 7.64
CA GLN A 199 -9.67 -0.91 8.78
C GLN A 199 -9.78 -2.40 8.39
N GLU A 200 -10.34 -2.72 7.23
CA GLU A 200 -10.43 -4.11 6.75
C GLU A 200 -9.04 -4.72 6.57
N VAL A 201 -8.10 -3.98 5.98
CA VAL A 201 -6.72 -4.43 5.81
C VAL A 201 -6.03 -4.60 7.18
N VAL A 202 -6.18 -3.66 8.11
CA VAL A 202 -5.62 -3.76 9.46
C VAL A 202 -6.17 -4.98 10.20
N LYS A 203 -7.49 -5.25 10.11
CA LYS A 203 -8.09 -6.45 10.70
C LYS A 203 -7.50 -7.74 10.12
N ALA A 204 -7.28 -7.79 8.81
CA ALA A 204 -6.64 -8.93 8.16
C ALA A 204 -5.18 -9.09 8.63
N MET A 205 -4.43 -7.99 8.79
CA MET A 205 -3.07 -8.00 9.30
C MET A 205 -2.99 -8.54 10.73
N ASN A 206 -3.85 -8.07 11.62
CA ASN A 206 -3.91 -8.55 13.00
C ASN A 206 -4.26 -10.05 13.07
N ALA A 207 -5.22 -10.49 12.25
CA ALA A 207 -5.63 -11.89 12.19
C ALA A 207 -4.53 -12.82 11.67
N ASP A 208 -3.72 -12.37 10.70
CA ASP A 208 -2.65 -13.18 10.11
C ASP A 208 -1.37 -13.16 10.95
N SER A 209 -0.97 -12.01 11.47
CA SER A 209 0.26 -11.83 12.25
C SER A 209 0.14 -12.40 13.67
N GLY A 210 -1.07 -12.53 14.18
CA GLY A 210 -1.32 -12.89 15.59
C GLY A 210 -0.90 -11.80 16.59
N VAL A 211 -0.54 -10.62 16.09
CA VAL A 211 -0.13 -9.46 16.90
C VAL A 211 -1.03 -8.28 16.55
N ASP A 212 -1.59 -7.65 17.57
CA ASP A 212 -2.36 -6.43 17.37
C ASP A 212 -1.45 -5.29 16.92
N LEU A 213 -1.87 -4.58 15.87
CA LEU A 213 -1.19 -3.38 15.43
C LEU A 213 -1.27 -2.31 16.52
N THR A 214 -0.14 -1.91 17.05
CA THR A 214 -0.04 -0.93 18.13
C THR A 214 0.26 0.48 17.64
N GLU A 215 0.95 0.59 16.50
CA GLU A 215 1.35 1.86 15.90
C GLU A 215 1.21 1.81 14.38
N LEU A 216 0.46 2.76 13.81
CA LEU A 216 0.37 2.96 12.37
C LEU A 216 0.99 4.30 12.00
N LYS A 217 2.13 4.27 11.33
CA LYS A 217 2.76 5.47 10.76
C LYS A 217 2.15 5.77 9.40
N VAL A 218 1.90 7.04 9.14
CA VAL A 218 1.20 7.45 7.92
C VAL A 218 1.99 8.49 7.14
N ASP A 219 1.94 8.39 5.82
CA ASP A 219 2.50 9.34 4.87
C ASP A 219 1.68 9.39 3.58
N GLY A 220 2.11 10.19 2.63
CA GLY A 220 1.45 10.35 1.34
C GLY A 220 0.67 11.65 1.20
N GLY A 221 0.14 11.88 0.01
CA GLY A 221 -0.49 13.16 -0.35
C GLY A 221 -1.88 13.41 0.23
N MET A 222 -2.46 12.44 0.94
CA MET A 222 -3.77 12.58 1.61
C MET A 222 -3.64 12.83 3.13
N VAL A 223 -2.44 12.83 3.68
CA VAL A 223 -2.17 13.03 5.12
C VAL A 223 -1.97 14.50 5.43
#